data_f8ab3ba81fa9a9fc6b5c3bf7b162ac5d
#
_entry.id   f8ab3ba81fa9a9fc6b5c3bf7b162ac5d
#
_cell.length_a   1.000
_cell.length_b   1.000
_cell.length_c   1.000
_cell.angle_alpha   90.00
_cell.angle_beta   90.00
_cell.angle_gamma   90.00
#
_symmetry.space_group_name_H-M   'P 1'
#
loop_
_entity.id
_entity.type
_entity.pdbx_description
1 polymer ?
#
loop_
_entity_poly.entity_id
_entity_poly.type
_entity_poly.pdbx_seq_one_letter_code
_entity_poly.pdbx_strand_id
1 'polypeptide(L)'
;VREDVQYDPSKPVYVGLDFGYRHSHAICVQLHNKEKNFADVHQIDEVNLQNTRTEEFANKLKSLGYEYTGIWGDPAGSGTNLQSGISDIQVFANQGLRVNIKRDAVTRNVVSGVSHVRRWFEDANGDPHLFIHPKCEKSIEAYENYHYPEHREDQTLRHEPKKDGKFDHACDALRFLLTNLFPMKNRHAG
;
A
#
# COMPACT_ATOMS: atom_id res chain seq x y z
N VAL A 1 -6.39 10.14 11.82
CA VAL A 1 -6.19 11.29 10.91
C VAL A 1 -5.65 12.46 11.71
N ARG A 2 -4.63 13.18 11.18
CA ARG A 2 -3.97 14.28 11.88
C ARG A 2 -3.55 15.39 10.92
N GLU A 3 -3.89 16.63 11.22
CA GLU A 3 -3.53 17.82 10.43
C GLU A 3 -2.02 18.14 10.44
N ASP A 4 -1.29 17.70 11.46
CA ASP A 4 0.15 17.91 11.61
C ASP A 4 1.02 16.88 10.84
N VAL A 5 0.40 15.94 10.14
CA VAL A 5 1.09 15.02 9.23
C VAL A 5 1.42 15.78 7.94
N GLN A 6 2.61 16.39 7.89
CA GLN A 6 3.06 17.19 6.76
C GLN A 6 4.30 16.56 6.10
N TYR A 7 4.52 16.87 4.82
CA TYR A 7 5.76 16.51 4.14
C TYR A 7 6.96 17.17 4.79
N ASP A 8 7.95 16.38 5.16
CA ASP A 8 9.24 16.82 5.67
C ASP A 8 10.32 16.57 4.61
N PRO A 9 10.90 17.60 3.97
CA PRO A 9 11.88 17.41 2.92
C PRO A 9 13.19 16.77 3.41
N SER A 10 13.43 16.71 4.71
CA SER A 10 14.61 16.03 5.29
C SER A 10 14.45 14.51 5.41
N LYS A 11 13.24 13.97 5.17
CA LYS A 11 12.94 12.55 5.32
C LYS A 11 12.66 11.88 3.98
N PRO A 12 13.10 10.62 3.82
CA PRO A 12 12.82 9.84 2.62
C PRO A 12 11.32 9.58 2.45
N VAL A 13 10.85 9.62 1.20
CA VAL A 13 9.49 9.25 0.83
C VAL A 13 9.48 7.83 0.26
N TYR A 14 8.59 7.02 0.78
CA TYR A 14 8.33 5.65 0.35
C TYR A 14 6.93 5.54 -0.24
N VAL A 15 6.76 4.68 -1.24
CA VAL A 15 5.49 4.54 -1.95
C VAL A 15 5.03 3.09 -1.96
N GLY A 16 3.77 2.88 -1.65
CA GLY A 16 3.04 1.64 -1.90
C GLY A 16 2.11 1.78 -3.09
N LEU A 17 2.09 0.78 -3.98
CA LEU A 17 1.28 0.78 -5.18
C LEU A 17 0.36 -0.44 -5.23
N ASP A 18 -0.85 -0.21 -5.65
CA ASP A 18 -1.74 -1.23 -6.19
C ASP A 18 -2.12 -0.84 -7.62
N PHE A 19 -1.79 -1.74 -8.57
CA PHE A 19 -2.00 -1.52 -10.00
C PHE A 19 -3.38 -2.02 -10.42
N GLY A 20 -4.02 -1.29 -11.31
CA GLY A 20 -5.25 -1.74 -11.95
C GLY A 20 -5.82 -0.69 -12.90
N TYR A 21 -6.27 -1.11 -14.10
CA TYR A 21 -6.90 -0.19 -15.03
C TYR A 21 -8.16 0.47 -14.47
N ARG A 22 -9.02 -0.35 -13.83
CA ARG A 22 -10.27 0.15 -13.25
C ARG A 22 -10.03 1.04 -12.05
N HIS A 23 -9.01 0.72 -11.27
CA HIS A 23 -8.65 1.44 -10.08
C HIS A 23 -7.15 1.25 -9.80
N SER A 24 -6.42 2.35 -9.74
CA SER A 24 -5.01 2.38 -9.34
C SER A 24 -4.88 3.22 -8.09
N HIS A 25 -4.08 2.77 -7.13
CA HIS A 25 -3.85 3.50 -5.89
C HIS A 25 -2.37 3.55 -5.53
N ALA A 26 -1.88 4.73 -5.19
CA ALA A 26 -0.56 4.94 -4.60
C ALA A 26 -0.70 5.68 -3.27
N ILE A 27 0.04 5.23 -2.27
CA ILE A 27 0.19 5.93 -1.00
C ILE A 27 1.63 6.40 -0.85
N CYS A 28 1.84 7.64 -0.42
CA CYS A 28 3.15 8.21 -0.13
C CYS A 28 3.33 8.37 1.37
N VAL A 29 4.39 7.78 1.92
CA VAL A 29 4.64 7.82 3.37
C VAL A 29 6.05 8.28 3.70
N GLN A 30 6.21 8.83 4.91
CA GLN A 30 7.48 9.08 5.56
C GLN A 30 7.54 8.35 6.90
N LEU A 31 8.73 7.94 7.32
CA LEU A 31 8.94 7.23 8.58
C LEU A 31 9.49 8.18 9.63
N HIS A 32 8.88 8.15 10.81
CA HIS A 32 9.27 8.91 11.99
C HIS A 32 9.61 7.96 13.14
N ASN A 33 10.36 8.44 14.13
CA ASN A 33 10.67 7.69 15.36
C ASN A 33 11.24 6.28 15.09
N LYS A 34 12.14 6.15 14.09
CA LYS A 34 12.71 4.85 13.67
C LYS A 34 13.53 4.14 14.75
N GLU A 35 14.00 4.88 15.76
CA GLU A 35 14.73 4.38 16.92
C GLU A 35 13.85 3.59 17.89
N LYS A 36 12.54 3.76 17.82
CA LYS A 36 11.58 2.96 18.58
C LYS A 36 11.43 1.56 17.99
N ASN A 37 10.96 0.62 18.78
CA ASN A 37 10.62 -0.74 18.33
C ASN A 37 9.58 -0.76 17.20
N PHE A 38 8.80 0.31 17.08
CA PHE A 38 7.80 0.56 16.04
C PHE A 38 8.00 1.96 15.48
N ALA A 39 8.34 2.05 14.20
CA ALA A 39 8.40 3.34 13.52
C ALA A 39 6.99 3.89 13.28
N ASP A 40 6.81 5.17 13.51
CA ASP A 40 5.59 5.86 13.13
C ASP A 40 5.58 6.09 11.61
N VAL A 41 4.47 5.78 10.96
CA VAL A 41 4.26 5.92 9.51
C VAL A 41 3.33 7.11 9.27
N HIS A 42 3.82 8.14 8.62
CA HIS A 42 3.05 9.31 8.22
C HIS A 42 2.67 9.20 6.75
N GLN A 43 1.40 8.93 6.46
CA GLN A 43 0.89 9.00 5.10
C GLN A 43 0.63 10.46 4.73
N ILE A 44 1.51 10.99 3.89
CA ILE A 44 1.57 12.42 3.54
C ILE A 44 0.79 12.75 2.27
N ASP A 45 0.57 11.76 1.39
CA ASP A 45 -0.13 11.95 0.11
C ASP A 45 -0.68 10.65 -0.45
N GLU A 46 -1.55 10.76 -1.45
CA GLU A 46 -2.07 9.65 -2.23
C GLU A 46 -2.31 10.02 -3.69
N VAL A 47 -2.28 9.03 -4.57
CA VAL A 47 -2.82 9.11 -5.92
C VAL A 47 -3.87 8.03 -6.07
N ASN A 48 -5.09 8.42 -6.38
CA ASN A 48 -6.19 7.52 -6.66
C ASN A 48 -6.75 7.84 -8.04
N LEU A 49 -6.71 6.87 -8.96
CA LEU A 49 -7.19 7.03 -10.31
C LEU A 49 -8.11 5.88 -10.71
N GLN A 50 -9.10 6.18 -11.54
CA GLN A 50 -10.04 5.19 -12.08
C GLN A 50 -10.05 5.25 -13.60
N ASN A 51 -10.19 4.08 -14.23
CA ASN A 51 -10.25 3.91 -15.68
C ASN A 51 -9.08 4.61 -16.41
N THR A 52 -7.88 4.46 -15.85
CA THR A 52 -6.69 5.22 -16.25
C THR A 52 -5.57 4.25 -16.65
N ARG A 53 -4.80 4.63 -17.66
CA ARG A 53 -3.64 3.85 -18.10
C ARG A 53 -2.49 3.99 -17.09
N THR A 54 -1.63 2.97 -17.06
CA THR A 54 -0.48 2.92 -16.15
C THR A 54 0.50 4.09 -16.36
N GLU A 55 0.65 4.58 -17.60
CA GLU A 55 1.47 5.76 -17.90
C GLU A 55 0.96 7.03 -17.21
N GLU A 56 -0.36 7.23 -17.23
CA GLU A 56 -0.99 8.38 -16.59
C GLU A 56 -0.87 8.29 -15.06
N PHE A 57 -0.99 7.08 -14.52
CA PHE A 57 -0.78 6.83 -13.10
C PHE A 57 0.66 7.16 -12.67
N ALA A 58 1.67 6.69 -13.43
CA ALA A 58 3.06 7.02 -13.20
C ALA A 58 3.33 8.53 -13.30
N ASN A 59 2.78 9.20 -14.31
CA ASN A 59 2.91 10.64 -14.50
C ASN A 59 2.25 11.41 -13.36
N LYS A 60 1.08 10.98 -12.88
CA LYS A 60 0.40 11.60 -11.75
C LYS A 60 1.23 11.48 -10.47
N LEU A 61 1.81 10.31 -10.21
CA LEU A 61 2.71 10.11 -9.08
C LEU A 61 3.92 11.04 -9.17
N LYS A 62 4.58 11.16 -10.33
CA LYS A 62 5.69 12.09 -10.54
C LYS A 62 5.30 13.55 -10.31
N SER A 63 4.08 13.93 -10.67
CA SER A 63 3.59 15.31 -10.53
C SER A 63 3.44 15.77 -9.07
N LEU A 64 3.51 14.87 -8.10
CA LEU A 64 3.56 15.22 -6.67
C LEU A 64 4.90 15.89 -6.28
N GLY A 65 5.95 15.71 -7.10
CA GLY A 65 7.23 16.41 -6.93
C GLY A 65 8.13 15.84 -5.82
N TYR A 66 7.83 14.66 -5.29
CA TYR A 66 8.66 14.02 -4.28
C TYR A 66 9.83 13.25 -4.91
N GLU A 67 10.95 13.20 -4.19
CA GLU A 67 12.03 12.23 -4.45
C GLU A 67 11.71 10.92 -3.74
N TYR A 68 11.45 9.86 -4.52
CA TYR A 68 11.07 8.56 -3.97
C TYR A 68 12.29 7.70 -3.68
N THR A 69 12.48 7.37 -2.41
CA THR A 69 13.58 6.49 -1.95
C THR A 69 13.27 5.02 -2.26
N GLY A 70 12.00 4.63 -2.23
CA GLY A 70 11.58 3.28 -2.56
C GLY A 70 10.11 3.22 -2.94
N ILE A 71 9.81 2.42 -3.97
CA ILE A 71 8.45 2.18 -4.46
C ILE A 71 8.23 0.68 -4.45
N TRP A 72 7.15 0.21 -3.82
CA TRP A 72 6.77 -1.21 -3.76
C TRP A 72 5.36 -1.40 -4.27
N GLY A 73 5.16 -2.43 -5.08
CA GLY A 73 3.87 -2.72 -5.67
C GLY A 73 3.48 -4.19 -5.60
N ASP A 74 2.26 -4.44 -6.04
CA ASP A 74 1.75 -5.80 -6.21
C ASP A 74 2.64 -6.57 -7.19
N PRO A 75 3.10 -7.79 -6.82
CA PRO A 75 3.74 -8.71 -7.76
C PRO A 75 2.94 -8.99 -9.04
N ALA A 76 1.62 -8.89 -9.02
CA ALA A 76 0.77 -9.02 -10.19
C ALA A 76 1.09 -7.98 -11.28
N GLY A 77 1.52 -6.77 -10.92
CA GLY A 77 1.95 -5.72 -11.86
C GLY A 77 3.19 -6.08 -12.69
N SER A 78 3.85 -7.22 -12.41
CA SER A 78 4.93 -7.77 -13.24
C SER A 78 4.43 -8.63 -14.42
N GLY A 79 3.13 -8.96 -14.47
CA GLY A 79 2.52 -9.66 -15.59
C GLY A 79 2.51 -8.78 -16.84
N THR A 80 2.81 -9.38 -18.00
CA THR A 80 2.75 -8.66 -19.28
C THR A 80 1.30 -8.37 -19.65
N ASN A 81 1.01 -7.11 -19.92
CA ASN A 81 -0.29 -6.72 -20.44
C ASN A 81 -0.41 -7.18 -21.90
N LEU A 82 -1.45 -7.98 -22.21
CA LEU A 82 -1.67 -8.54 -23.55
C LEU A 82 -1.85 -7.48 -24.64
N GLN A 83 -2.30 -6.26 -24.29
CA GLN A 83 -2.53 -5.19 -25.25
C GLN A 83 -1.29 -4.36 -25.51
N SER A 84 -0.48 -4.06 -24.48
CA SER A 84 0.72 -3.24 -24.62
C SER A 84 2.01 -4.03 -24.82
N GLY A 85 2.01 -5.33 -24.52
CA GLY A 85 3.20 -6.18 -24.58
C GLY A 85 4.22 -5.94 -23.46
N ILE A 86 3.97 -5.01 -22.55
CA ILE A 86 4.85 -4.68 -21.41
C ILE A 86 4.06 -4.71 -20.09
N SER A 87 4.77 -4.88 -18.98
CA SER A 87 4.17 -4.91 -17.64
C SER A 87 4.00 -3.49 -17.08
N ASP A 88 3.11 -3.33 -16.08
CA ASP A 88 2.93 -2.07 -15.37
C ASP A 88 4.25 -1.59 -14.74
N ILE A 89 5.04 -2.51 -14.19
CA ILE A 89 6.37 -2.20 -13.64
C ILE A 89 7.31 -1.66 -14.72
N GLN A 90 7.28 -2.21 -15.93
CA GLN A 90 8.10 -1.73 -17.05
C GLN A 90 7.64 -0.32 -17.49
N VAL A 91 6.33 -0.07 -17.49
CA VAL A 91 5.79 1.29 -17.76
C VAL A 91 6.32 2.30 -16.74
N PHE A 92 6.27 1.98 -15.44
CA PHE A 92 6.84 2.83 -14.39
C PHE A 92 8.34 3.04 -14.57
N ALA A 93 9.09 1.97 -14.88
CA ALA A 93 10.53 2.07 -15.12
C ALA A 93 10.87 2.99 -16.31
N ASN A 94 10.10 2.94 -17.38
CA ASN A 94 10.24 3.82 -18.54
C ASN A 94 9.99 5.30 -18.19
N GLN A 95 9.20 5.56 -17.13
CA GLN A 95 8.97 6.90 -16.57
C GLN A 95 10.00 7.31 -15.51
N GLY A 96 11.04 6.48 -15.28
CA GLY A 96 12.08 6.73 -14.28
C GLY A 96 11.69 6.34 -12.84
N LEU A 97 10.58 5.62 -12.66
CA LEU A 97 10.08 5.14 -11.37
C LEU A 97 10.37 3.65 -11.21
N ARG A 98 11.40 3.30 -10.44
CA ARG A 98 11.76 1.89 -10.20
C ARG A 98 10.87 1.28 -9.13
N VAL A 99 10.00 0.35 -9.52
CA VAL A 99 9.14 -0.39 -8.60
C VAL A 99 9.81 -1.70 -8.18
N ASN A 100 9.89 -1.90 -6.87
CA ASN A 100 10.35 -3.14 -6.26
C ASN A 100 9.17 -4.05 -5.96
N ILE A 101 9.35 -5.35 -6.19
CA ILE A 101 8.36 -6.36 -5.86
C ILE A 101 9.02 -7.50 -5.09
N LYS A 102 8.34 -8.01 -4.08
CA LYS A 102 8.71 -9.27 -3.43
C LYS A 102 7.70 -10.35 -3.78
N ARG A 103 8.22 -11.49 -4.20
CA ARG A 103 7.40 -12.66 -4.61
C ARG A 103 7.37 -13.77 -3.56
N ASP A 104 7.86 -13.51 -2.35
CA ASP A 104 7.82 -14.51 -1.29
C ASP A 104 6.37 -14.80 -0.84
N ALA A 105 6.18 -16.00 -0.29
CA ALA A 105 4.86 -16.48 0.11
C ALA A 105 4.25 -15.64 1.26
N VAL A 106 5.09 -15.06 2.12
CA VAL A 106 4.64 -14.27 3.28
C VAL A 106 4.06 -12.94 2.82
N THR A 107 4.75 -12.23 1.94
CA THR A 107 4.28 -10.95 1.37
C THR A 107 3.01 -11.12 0.55
N ARG A 108 2.83 -12.28 -0.11
CA ARG A 108 1.63 -12.58 -0.91
C ARG A 108 0.44 -13.05 -0.08
N ASN A 109 0.64 -13.51 1.15
CA ASN A 109 -0.45 -13.97 2.00
C ASN A 109 -1.26 -12.78 2.52
N VAL A 110 -2.48 -12.64 2.02
CA VAL A 110 -3.38 -11.52 2.34
C VAL A 110 -3.70 -11.48 3.84
N VAL A 111 -4.06 -12.59 4.44
CA VAL A 111 -4.47 -12.67 5.86
C VAL A 111 -3.32 -12.27 6.78
N SER A 112 -2.12 -12.83 6.55
CA SER A 112 -0.92 -12.47 7.32
C SER A 112 -0.53 -11.01 7.11
N GLY A 113 -0.62 -10.53 5.87
CA GLY A 113 -0.33 -9.13 5.53
C GLY A 113 -1.29 -8.15 6.20
N VAL A 114 -2.59 -8.44 6.21
CA VAL A 114 -3.59 -7.61 6.90
C VAL A 114 -3.34 -7.62 8.42
N SER A 115 -3.06 -8.78 9.01
CA SER A 115 -2.70 -8.89 10.42
C SER A 115 -1.45 -8.09 10.76
N HIS A 116 -0.46 -8.08 9.84
CA HIS A 116 0.76 -7.29 10.00
C HIS A 116 0.47 -5.79 9.99
N VAL A 117 -0.33 -5.31 9.02
CA VAL A 117 -0.71 -3.90 8.85
C VAL A 117 -1.53 -3.37 10.04
N ARG A 118 -2.42 -4.17 10.59
CA ARG A 118 -3.26 -3.78 11.75
C ARG A 118 -2.44 -3.25 12.93
N ARG A 119 -1.20 -3.74 13.11
CA ARG A 119 -0.31 -3.30 14.19
C ARG A 119 0.12 -1.83 14.08
N TRP A 120 -0.02 -1.21 12.89
CA TRP A 120 0.21 0.23 12.73
C TRP A 120 -1.03 1.05 13.02
N PHE A 121 -2.22 0.48 12.87
CA PHE A 121 -3.44 1.15 13.32
C PHE A 121 -3.54 1.18 14.84
N GLU A 122 -3.17 0.05 15.47
CA GLU A 122 -3.17 -0.10 16.93
C GLU A 122 -2.20 -1.22 17.31
N ASP A 123 -1.23 -0.93 18.16
CA ASP A 123 -0.29 -1.92 18.69
C ASP A 123 -0.88 -2.68 19.89
N ALA A 124 -0.08 -3.54 20.53
CA ALA A 124 -0.51 -4.31 21.69
C ALA A 124 -0.81 -3.48 22.96
N ASN A 125 -0.38 -2.21 22.99
CA ASN A 125 -0.63 -1.28 24.07
C ASN A 125 -1.83 -0.36 23.79
N GLY A 126 -2.41 -0.44 22.59
CA GLY A 126 -3.47 0.46 22.12
C GLY A 126 -2.96 1.73 21.47
N ASP A 127 -1.66 1.83 21.20
CA ASP A 127 -1.05 3.01 20.60
C ASP A 127 -1.07 2.95 19.07
N PRO A 128 -1.50 4.04 18.36
CA PRO A 128 -1.43 4.12 16.91
C PRO A 128 -0.04 4.51 16.43
N HIS A 129 0.36 3.93 15.29
CA HIS A 129 1.63 4.21 14.60
C HIS A 129 1.44 4.59 13.12
N LEU A 130 0.20 4.58 12.63
CA LEU A 130 -0.16 5.10 11.30
C LEU A 130 -0.93 6.40 11.47
N PHE A 131 -0.35 7.49 10.98
CA PHE A 131 -0.93 8.82 10.99
C PHE A 131 -1.15 9.28 9.56
N ILE A 132 -2.33 9.83 9.25
CA ILE A 132 -2.76 10.10 7.88
C ILE A 132 -3.14 11.56 7.77
N HIS A 133 -2.59 12.25 6.76
CA HIS A 133 -2.98 13.61 6.43
C HIS A 133 -4.43 13.63 5.92
N PRO A 134 -5.28 14.58 6.31
CA PRO A 134 -6.69 14.64 5.90
C PRO A 134 -6.93 14.65 4.38
N LYS A 135 -5.98 15.17 3.59
CA LYS A 135 -6.10 15.17 2.12
C LYS A 135 -6.10 13.78 1.48
N CYS A 136 -5.66 12.73 2.22
CA CYS A 136 -5.68 11.33 1.77
C CYS A 136 -7.09 10.73 1.95
N GLU A 137 -8.10 11.39 1.39
CA GLU A 137 -9.52 11.07 1.60
C GLU A 137 -9.87 9.65 1.16
N LYS A 138 -9.29 9.17 0.05
CA LYS A 138 -9.59 7.84 -0.49
C LYS A 138 -8.96 6.72 0.34
N SER A 139 -7.76 6.94 0.85
CA SER A 139 -7.15 6.02 1.81
C SER A 139 -7.93 5.97 3.11
N ILE A 140 -8.34 7.11 3.65
CA ILE A 140 -9.14 7.19 4.88
C ILE A 140 -10.46 6.45 4.67
N GLU A 141 -11.22 6.76 3.60
CA GLU A 141 -12.46 6.07 3.25
C GLU A 141 -12.26 4.54 3.16
N ALA A 142 -11.16 4.10 2.54
CA ALA A 142 -10.85 2.69 2.37
C ALA A 142 -10.55 2.02 3.72
N TYR A 143 -9.72 2.62 4.56
CA TYR A 143 -9.31 2.02 5.84
C TYR A 143 -10.48 1.91 6.83
N GLU A 144 -11.42 2.85 6.79
CA GLU A 144 -12.63 2.82 7.63
C GLU A 144 -13.67 1.78 7.16
N ASN A 145 -13.67 1.44 5.86
CA ASN A 145 -14.71 0.60 5.28
C ASN A 145 -14.22 -0.79 4.84
N TYR A 146 -12.90 -1.07 4.86
CA TYR A 146 -12.37 -2.38 4.50
C TYR A 146 -12.71 -3.43 5.55
N HIS A 147 -13.54 -4.40 5.18
CA HIS A 147 -14.11 -5.38 6.11
C HIS A 147 -14.06 -6.80 5.57
N TYR A 148 -14.27 -7.78 6.45
CA TYR A 148 -14.48 -9.16 6.07
C TYR A 148 -15.91 -9.36 5.57
N PRO A 149 -16.16 -10.32 4.65
CA PRO A 149 -17.51 -10.68 4.26
C PRO A 149 -18.33 -11.08 5.48
N GLU A 150 -19.63 -10.70 5.47
CA GLU A 150 -20.57 -11.20 6.47
C GLU A 150 -20.64 -12.72 6.38
N HIS A 151 -20.61 -13.39 7.53
CA HIS A 151 -20.79 -14.83 7.62
C HIS A 151 -22.26 -15.17 7.45
N ARG A 152 -22.57 -15.97 6.42
CA ARG A 152 -23.88 -16.63 6.29
C ARG A 152 -23.71 -18.10 6.66
N GLU A 153 -24.65 -18.68 7.42
CA GLU A 153 -24.57 -20.05 7.97
C GLU A 153 -24.39 -21.15 6.90
N ASP A 154 -24.74 -20.87 5.65
CA ASP A 154 -24.66 -21.77 4.51
C ASP A 154 -23.38 -21.63 3.65
N GLN A 155 -22.45 -20.77 4.04
CA GLN A 155 -21.25 -20.49 3.26
C GLN A 155 -19.96 -20.88 4.00
N THR A 156 -18.97 -21.37 3.24
CA THR A 156 -17.62 -21.60 3.75
C THR A 156 -17.02 -20.29 4.28
N LEU A 157 -16.48 -20.30 5.50
CA LEU A 157 -15.78 -19.16 6.10
C LEU A 157 -14.71 -18.62 5.16
N ARG A 158 -14.87 -17.39 4.72
CA ARG A 158 -13.81 -16.68 3.99
C ARG A 158 -12.90 -15.99 5.00
N HIS A 159 -11.64 -16.40 5.02
CA HIS A 159 -10.63 -15.84 5.90
C HIS A 159 -9.98 -14.56 5.37
N GLU A 160 -10.32 -14.16 4.14
CA GLU A 160 -9.78 -12.95 3.50
C GLU A 160 -10.81 -11.82 3.51
N PRO A 161 -10.37 -10.56 3.64
CA PRO A 161 -11.25 -9.41 3.52
C PRO A 161 -11.94 -9.35 2.16
N LYS A 162 -13.05 -8.64 2.10
CA LYS A 162 -13.83 -8.51 0.87
C LYS A 162 -13.05 -7.71 -0.17
N LYS A 163 -12.87 -8.30 -1.35
CA LYS A 163 -12.37 -7.59 -2.54
C LYS A 163 -13.56 -7.06 -3.32
N ASP A 164 -13.93 -5.82 -3.07
CA ASP A 164 -15.07 -5.16 -3.72
C ASP A 164 -14.67 -4.22 -4.85
N GLY A 165 -13.37 -4.06 -5.09
CA GLY A 165 -12.82 -3.17 -6.11
C GLY A 165 -12.98 -1.68 -5.77
N LYS A 166 -13.27 -1.37 -4.51
CA LYS A 166 -13.44 0.00 -4.02
C LYS A 166 -12.49 0.32 -2.85
N PHE A 167 -12.51 -0.50 -1.81
CA PHE A 167 -11.77 -0.25 -0.57
C PHE A 167 -10.50 -1.09 -0.45
N ASP A 168 -10.36 -2.13 -1.24
CA ASP A 168 -9.21 -3.04 -1.21
C ASP A 168 -7.93 -2.39 -1.76
N HIS A 169 -8.01 -1.50 -2.75
CA HIS A 169 -6.82 -0.95 -3.43
C HIS A 169 -5.88 -0.15 -2.52
N ALA A 170 -6.40 0.78 -1.71
CA ALA A 170 -5.58 1.53 -0.76
C ALA A 170 -5.01 0.61 0.33
N CYS A 171 -5.81 -0.36 0.80
CA CYS A 171 -5.38 -1.34 1.80
C CYS A 171 -4.29 -2.27 1.26
N ASP A 172 -4.40 -2.70 0.00
CA ASP A 172 -3.37 -3.52 -0.65
C ASP A 172 -2.09 -2.71 -0.90
N ALA A 173 -2.18 -1.46 -1.35
CA ALA A 173 -1.02 -0.55 -1.47
C ALA A 173 -0.28 -0.38 -0.13
N LEU A 174 -1.01 -0.13 0.97
CA LEU A 174 -0.44 -0.05 2.31
C LEU A 174 0.19 -1.38 2.75
N ARG A 175 -0.48 -2.50 2.48
CA ARG A 175 0.01 -3.83 2.81
C ARG A 175 1.33 -4.14 2.10
N PHE A 176 1.42 -3.90 0.79
CA PHE A 176 2.66 -4.09 0.04
C PHE A 176 3.78 -3.20 0.56
N LEU A 177 3.49 -1.96 0.90
CA LEU A 177 4.48 -1.05 1.47
C LEU A 177 4.99 -1.56 2.82
N LEU A 178 4.11 -1.78 3.78
CA LEU A 178 4.51 -2.11 5.16
C LEU A 178 5.16 -3.50 5.27
N THR A 179 4.70 -4.50 4.52
CA THR A 179 5.34 -5.83 4.51
C THR A 179 6.74 -5.80 3.90
N ASN A 180 7.04 -4.82 3.07
CA ASN A 180 8.37 -4.65 2.48
C ASN A 180 9.30 -3.78 3.34
N LEU A 181 8.79 -2.69 3.91
CA LEU A 181 9.57 -1.82 4.83
C LEU A 181 9.88 -2.53 6.16
N PHE A 182 8.93 -3.32 6.63
CA PHE A 182 9.01 -4.03 7.91
C PHE A 182 8.72 -5.52 7.70
N PRO A 183 9.68 -6.31 7.18
CA PRO A 183 9.46 -7.70 6.86
C PRO A 183 9.01 -8.52 8.07
N MET A 184 8.00 -9.36 7.87
CA MET A 184 7.57 -10.32 8.87
C MET A 184 8.67 -11.36 9.07
N LYS A 185 9.11 -11.56 10.32
CA LYS A 185 10.06 -12.65 10.65
C LYS A 185 9.36 -14.00 10.44
N ASN A 186 9.93 -14.86 9.63
CA ASN A 186 9.48 -16.25 9.53
C ASN A 186 9.66 -16.93 10.91
N ARG A 187 8.56 -17.30 11.57
CA ARG A 187 8.59 -18.05 12.85
C ARG A 187 8.99 -19.54 12.69
N HIS A 188 9.38 -19.98 11.50
CA HIS A 188 9.70 -21.37 11.17
C HIS A 188 11.15 -21.56 10.70
N ALA A 189 12.10 -20.83 11.31
CA ALA A 189 13.52 -21.14 11.20
C ALA A 189 14.03 -21.47 12.62
N GLY A 190 13.66 -22.65 13.10
CA GLY A 190 14.10 -23.24 14.33
C GLY A 190 13.80 -24.73 14.31
#